data_0eafef7e7cfaccfd51836ab1ef5ca217
#
_entry.id   0eafef7e7cfaccfd51836ab1ef5ca217
#
_cell.length_a   1.000
_cell.length_b   1.000
_cell.length_c   1.000
_cell.angle_alpha   90.00
_cell.angle_beta   90.00
_cell.angle_gamma   90.00
#
_symmetry.space_group_name_H-M   'P 1'
#
loop_
_entity.id
_entity.type
_entity.pdbx_description
1 polymer ?
#
loop_
_entity_poly.entity_id
_entity_poly.type
_entity_poly.pdbx_seq_one_letter_code
_entity_poly.pdbx_strand_id
1 'polypeptide(L)' 'MDISYHWIRSRRKTIAIQIDRNGQVILRTPYGITKRQAEKIL' A
#
# COMPACT_ATOMS: atom_id res chain seq x y z
N MET A 1 -17.80 -4.24 -0.21
CA MET A 1 -16.81 -4.88 -1.10
C MET A 1 -15.42 -4.75 -0.50
N ASP A 2 -14.81 -5.86 -0.20
CA ASP A 2 -13.52 -5.87 0.45
C ASP A 2 -12.40 -5.89 -0.60
N ILE A 3 -11.53 -4.90 -0.51
CA ILE A 3 -10.37 -4.84 -1.38
C ILE A 3 -9.19 -5.43 -0.64
N SER A 4 -8.69 -6.55 -1.11
CA SER A 4 -7.50 -7.15 -0.54
C SER A 4 -6.26 -6.52 -1.12
N TYR A 5 -5.35 -6.13 -0.27
CA TYR A 5 -4.10 -5.58 -0.72
C TYR A 5 -2.98 -5.94 0.25
N HIS A 6 -1.76 -5.96 -0.26
CA HIS A 6 -0.58 -6.16 0.56
C HIS A 6 0.01 -4.82 0.94
N TRP A 7 0.15 -4.59 2.22
CA TRP A 7 0.72 -3.35 2.71
C TRP A 7 2.12 -3.62 3.25
N ILE A 8 3.12 -3.13 2.52
CA ILE A 8 4.51 -3.30 2.88
C ILE A 8 5.04 -1.96 3.38
N ARG A 9 5.51 -1.94 4.60
CA ARG A 9 6.16 -0.76 5.17
C ARG A 9 7.67 -0.96 5.10
N SER A 10 8.36 0.08 4.70
CA SER A 10 9.82 0.01 4.59
C SER A 10 10.43 1.38 4.81
N ARG A 11 11.75 1.40 4.81
CA ARG A 11 12.52 2.62 5.01
C ARG A 11 12.55 3.45 3.74
N ARG A 12 11.41 4.01 3.38
CA ARG A 12 11.27 4.78 2.16
C ARG A 12 10.71 6.15 2.48
N LYS A 13 10.95 7.10 1.58
CA LYS A 13 10.37 8.43 1.69
C LYS A 13 9.19 8.61 0.74
N THR A 14 8.95 7.65 -0.11
CA THR A 14 7.90 7.74 -1.12
C THR A 14 6.90 6.60 -0.99
N ILE A 15 5.72 6.84 -1.53
CA ILE A 15 4.64 5.85 -1.56
C ILE A 15 4.56 5.28 -2.97
N ALA A 16 4.44 3.96 -3.06
CA ALA A 16 4.32 3.29 -4.34
C ALA A 16 3.16 2.32 -4.31
N ILE A 17 2.38 2.29 -5.40
CA ILE A 17 1.29 1.35 -5.58
C ILE A 17 1.62 0.50 -6.79
N GLN A 18 1.51 -0.81 -6.64
CA GLN A 18 1.86 -1.75 -7.67
C GLN A 18 0.74 -2.78 -7.82
N ILE A 19 0.49 -3.20 -9.05
CA ILE A 19 -0.51 -4.25 -9.32
C ILE A 19 0.21 -5.45 -9.90
N ASP A 20 0.03 -6.59 -9.25
CA ASP A 20 0.65 -7.85 -9.66
C ASP A 20 -0.08 -8.46 -10.85
N ARG A 21 0.53 -9.49 -11.45
CA ARG A 21 -0.06 -10.25 -12.54
C ARG A 21 -1.41 -10.85 -12.17
N ASN A 22 -1.56 -11.21 -10.93
CA ASN A 22 -2.80 -11.81 -10.42
C ASN A 22 -3.85 -10.76 -10.08
N GLY A 23 -3.60 -9.49 -10.39
CA GLY A 23 -4.51 -8.42 -10.05
C GLY A 23 -4.45 -8.01 -8.60
N GLN A 24 -3.39 -8.40 -7.90
CA GLN A 24 -3.22 -8.10 -6.49
C GLN A 24 -2.56 -6.74 -6.31
N VAL A 25 -3.14 -5.93 -5.43
CA VAL A 25 -2.60 -4.60 -5.17
C VAL A 25 -1.55 -4.68 -4.08
N ILE A 26 -0.39 -4.07 -4.34
CA ILE A 26 0.70 -4.00 -3.38
C ILE A 26 0.96 -2.54 -3.07
N LEU A 27 0.79 -2.17 -1.81
CA LEU A 27 1.01 -0.81 -1.35
C LEU A 27 2.30 -0.76 -0.53
N ARG A 28 3.24 0.09 -0.97
CA ARG A 28 4.50 0.29 -0.28
C ARG A 28 4.56 1.69 0.30
N THR A 29 4.73 1.78 1.59
CA THR A 29 4.73 3.06 2.29
C THR A 29 5.90 3.16 3.25
N PRO A 30 6.27 4.40 3.66
CA PRO A 30 7.20 4.59 4.77
C PRO A 30 6.57 4.12 6.08
N TYR A 31 7.41 3.97 7.09
CA TYR A 31 6.93 3.53 8.40
C TYR A 31 5.97 4.51 9.07
N GLY A 32 6.08 5.79 8.75
CA GLY A 32 5.24 6.81 9.38
C GLY A 32 3.81 6.89 8.89
N ILE A 33 3.44 6.08 7.89
CA ILE A 33 2.09 6.11 7.33
C ILE A 33 1.17 5.23 8.17
N THR A 34 0.02 5.79 8.56
CA THR A 34 -0.97 5.03 9.31
C THR A 34 -1.90 4.27 8.37
N LYS A 35 -2.64 3.32 8.93
CA LYS A 35 -3.61 2.56 8.14
C LYS A 35 -4.66 3.47 7.52
N ARG A 36 -5.10 4.48 8.26
CA ARG A 36 -6.07 5.45 7.75
C ARG A 36 -5.56 6.18 6.52
N GLN A 37 -4.28 6.59 6.57
CA GLN A 37 -3.67 7.26 5.44
C GLN A 37 -3.51 6.33 4.24
N ALA A 38 -3.17 5.08 4.50
CA ALA A 38 -3.05 4.08 3.44
C ALA A 38 -4.38 3.85 2.73
N GLU A 39 -5.47 3.81 3.48
CA GLU A 39 -6.80 3.65 2.91
C GLU A 39 -7.20 4.82 2.02
N LYS A 40 -6.79 6.03 2.39
CA LYS A 40 -7.08 7.22 1.58
C LYS A 40 -6.31 7.21 0.25
N ILE A 41 -5.15 6.60 0.23
CA ILE A 41 -4.34 6.50 -0.98
C ILE A 41 -4.98 5.54 -1.98
N LEU A 42 -5.58 4.51 -1.49
CA LEU A 42 -6.26 3.53 -2.31
C LEU A 42 -7.65 4.03 -2.69
#